data_2ada015daf2b30c26473dc3fcc5031c9
#
_entry.id   2ada015daf2b30c26473dc3fcc5031c9
#
_cell.length_a   1.000
_cell.length_b   1.000
_cell.length_c   1.000
_cell.angle_alpha   90.00
_cell.angle_beta   90.00
_cell.angle_gamma   90.00
#
_symmetry.space_group_name_H-M   'P 1'
#
loop_
_entity.id
_entity.type
_entity.pdbx_description
1 polymer ?
#
loop_
_entity_poly.entity_id
_entity_poly.type
_entity_poly.pdbx_seq_one_letter_code
_entity_poly.pdbx_strand_id
1 'polypeptide(L)'
;MAPTALAWIGDGAPRMEVAQVERGTRDFTAVGTQLGAVYELRYRLEHTMLALELVGHRSVELKLGDADFFDLGWSPLFNSLPVMRDGLLEMGPPRDYIMRWVDVPSLEVSRSEQRYEPLGDGKVRFTAGEFVADIQFDDAGFVLRYPGIATRARP
;
A
#
# COMPACT_ATOMS: atom_id res chain seq x y z
N MET A 1 -4.36 5.73 19.64
CA MET A 1 -5.37 4.82 19.06
C MET A 1 -4.77 3.42 18.93
N ALA A 2 -5.56 2.39 19.20
CA ALA A 2 -5.06 1.01 19.12
C ALA A 2 -4.65 0.66 17.67
N PRO A 3 -3.58 -0.12 17.48
CA PRO A 3 -3.18 -0.55 16.14
C PRO A 3 -4.22 -1.49 15.53
N THR A 4 -4.34 -1.42 14.20
CA THR A 4 -5.19 -2.31 13.41
C THR A 4 -4.31 -3.36 12.75
N ALA A 5 -4.63 -4.63 12.95
CA ALA A 5 -3.93 -5.74 12.33
C ALA A 5 -4.67 -6.22 11.09
N LEU A 6 -3.94 -6.40 10.01
CA LEU A 6 -4.48 -6.74 8.69
C LEU A 6 -3.63 -7.82 8.04
N ALA A 7 -4.26 -8.61 7.17
CA ALA A 7 -3.55 -9.60 6.37
C ALA A 7 -4.18 -9.71 4.99
N TRP A 8 -3.34 -9.93 3.98
CA TRP A 8 -3.78 -10.14 2.60
C TRP A 8 -3.10 -11.36 2.02
N ILE A 9 -3.80 -12.03 1.13
CA ILE A 9 -3.29 -13.19 0.39
C ILE A 9 -3.25 -12.82 -1.09
N GLY A 10 -2.14 -13.12 -1.76
CA GLY A 10 -1.96 -12.83 -3.16
C GLY A 10 -2.93 -13.59 -4.06
N ASP A 11 -3.46 -12.90 -5.06
CA ASP A 11 -4.33 -13.51 -6.08
C ASP A 11 -3.45 -14.18 -7.14
N GLY A 12 -3.51 -15.51 -7.23
CA GLY A 12 -2.79 -16.26 -8.25
C GLY A 12 -1.27 -16.35 -8.09
N ALA A 13 -0.73 -15.87 -6.97
CA ALA A 13 0.69 -15.95 -6.68
C ALA A 13 0.91 -16.30 -5.20
N PRO A 14 1.96 -17.07 -4.87
CA PRO A 14 2.24 -17.42 -3.48
C PRO A 14 2.81 -16.21 -2.74
N ARG A 15 1.93 -15.35 -2.25
CA ARG A 15 2.27 -14.13 -1.52
C ARG A 15 1.30 -13.92 -0.38
N MET A 16 1.82 -13.45 0.75
CA MET A 16 1.02 -13.06 1.90
C MET A 16 1.64 -11.80 2.51
N GLU A 17 0.80 -10.90 2.97
CA GLU A 17 1.27 -9.74 3.72
C GLU A 17 0.48 -9.63 5.01
N VAL A 18 1.19 -9.36 6.11
CA VAL A 18 0.58 -9.03 7.40
C VAL A 18 1.12 -7.68 7.85
N ALA A 19 0.26 -6.84 8.41
CA ALA A 19 0.65 -5.52 8.84
C ALA A 19 -0.10 -5.06 10.07
N GLN A 20 0.54 -4.20 10.86
CA GLN A 20 -0.11 -3.42 11.90
C GLN A 20 0.00 -1.94 11.55
N VAL A 21 -1.12 -1.24 11.64
CA VAL A 21 -1.21 0.18 11.27
C VAL A 21 -1.72 0.96 12.47
N GLU A 22 -1.01 2.03 12.82
CA GLU A 22 -1.49 3.02 13.78
C GLU A 22 -1.79 4.31 13.05
N ARG A 23 -2.97 4.85 13.31
CA ARG A 23 -3.42 6.09 12.72
C ARG A 23 -3.18 7.23 13.70
N GLY A 24 -2.31 8.17 13.31
CA GLY A 24 -2.10 9.41 14.05
C GLY A 24 -3.10 10.48 13.64
N THR A 25 -2.87 11.72 14.09
CA THR A 25 -3.74 12.86 13.77
C THR A 25 -3.67 13.22 12.27
N ARG A 26 -2.50 13.12 11.68
CA ARG A 26 -2.27 13.54 10.29
C ARG A 26 -1.54 12.51 9.44
N ASP A 27 -1.03 11.47 10.05
CA ASP A 27 -0.22 10.48 9.35
C ASP A 27 -0.44 9.08 9.93
N PHE A 28 0.29 8.15 9.40
CA PHE A 28 0.18 6.73 9.74
C PHE A 28 1.55 6.19 10.05
N THR A 29 1.62 5.25 10.98
CA THR A 29 2.77 4.39 11.13
C THR A 29 2.33 2.96 10.88
N ALA A 30 3.20 2.17 10.27
CA ALA A 30 2.90 0.79 9.95
C ALA A 30 4.15 -0.07 10.06
N VAL A 31 3.96 -1.29 10.51
CA VAL A 31 4.99 -2.34 10.42
C VAL A 31 4.36 -3.54 9.74
N GLY A 32 5.10 -4.20 8.89
CA GLY A 32 4.56 -5.35 8.19
C GLY A 32 5.62 -6.29 7.67
N THR A 33 5.15 -7.45 7.23
CA THR A 33 5.98 -8.47 6.59
C THR A 33 5.26 -8.94 5.34
N GLN A 34 5.98 -8.94 4.23
CA GLN A 34 5.51 -9.51 2.97
C GLN A 34 6.31 -10.78 2.69
N LEU A 35 5.59 -11.88 2.50
CA LEU A 35 6.17 -13.17 2.15
C LEU A 35 5.84 -13.47 0.69
N GLY A 36 6.86 -13.70 -0.11
CA GLY A 36 6.74 -14.26 -1.45
C GLY A 36 7.23 -15.70 -1.48
N ALA A 37 7.20 -16.34 -2.65
CA ALA A 37 7.69 -17.71 -2.80
C ALA A 37 9.18 -17.84 -2.48
N VAL A 38 9.96 -16.77 -2.73
CA VAL A 38 11.42 -16.80 -2.64
C VAL A 38 12.01 -15.66 -1.83
N TYR A 39 11.18 -14.91 -1.10
CA TYR A 39 11.68 -13.80 -0.27
C TYR A 39 10.81 -13.57 0.95
N GLU A 40 11.42 -12.92 1.94
CA GLU A 40 10.72 -12.32 3.08
C GLU A 40 11.16 -10.87 3.18
N LEU A 41 10.20 -9.96 3.19
CA LEU A 41 10.44 -8.53 3.29
C LEU A 41 9.74 -8.01 4.54
N ARG A 42 10.50 -7.32 5.41
CA ARG A 42 9.94 -6.62 6.56
C ARG A 42 10.01 -5.13 6.31
N TYR A 43 8.97 -4.40 6.70
CA TYR A 43 8.95 -2.95 6.51
C TYR A 43 8.44 -2.22 7.74
N ARG A 44 8.90 -0.97 7.86
CA ARG A 44 8.40 -0.01 8.84
C ARG A 44 8.20 1.32 8.15
N LEU A 45 6.96 1.81 8.19
CA LEU A 45 6.60 3.13 7.67
C LEU A 45 6.41 4.07 8.87
N GLU A 46 7.16 5.15 8.91
CA GLU A 46 7.02 6.20 9.92
C GLU A 46 7.11 7.56 9.25
N HIS A 47 6.02 8.32 9.24
CA HIS A 47 5.97 9.67 8.66
C HIS A 47 6.49 9.67 7.22
N THR A 48 7.67 10.24 6.98
CA THR A 48 8.29 10.36 5.67
C THR A 48 9.44 9.38 5.44
N MET A 49 9.49 8.32 6.27
CA MET A 49 10.56 7.31 6.21
C MET A 49 9.97 5.93 5.98
N LEU A 50 10.62 5.17 5.12
CA LEU A 50 10.32 3.76 4.90
C LEU A 50 11.60 2.94 5.07
N ALA A 51 11.63 2.11 6.11
CA ALA A 51 12.71 1.16 6.34
C ALA A 51 12.30 -0.21 5.81
N LEU A 52 13.18 -0.83 5.04
CA LEU A 52 12.94 -2.12 4.41
C LEU A 52 14.09 -3.06 4.72
N GLU A 53 13.73 -4.28 5.11
CA GLU A 53 14.69 -5.38 5.29
C GLU A 53 14.28 -6.55 4.41
N LEU A 54 15.09 -6.83 3.40
CA LEU A 54 14.97 -8.07 2.64
C LEU A 54 15.78 -9.11 3.39
N VAL A 55 15.09 -9.99 4.13
CA VAL A 55 15.69 -10.89 5.12
C VAL A 55 16.75 -11.78 4.46
N GLY A 56 17.95 -11.78 5.04
CA GLY A 56 19.08 -12.54 4.53
C GLY A 56 19.84 -11.86 3.37
N HIS A 57 19.43 -10.68 2.93
CA HIS A 57 20.04 -10.00 1.80
C HIS A 57 20.52 -8.60 2.12
N ARG A 58 19.58 -7.65 2.35
CA ARG A 58 19.95 -6.26 2.61
C ARG A 58 18.85 -5.47 3.29
N SER A 59 19.24 -4.34 3.85
CA SER A 59 18.32 -3.36 4.44
C SER A 59 18.56 -2.00 3.80
N VAL A 60 17.48 -1.24 3.63
CA VAL A 60 17.55 0.13 3.12
C VAL A 60 16.61 1.02 3.93
N GLU A 61 16.95 2.30 4.04
CA GLU A 61 16.07 3.33 4.56
C GLU A 61 15.84 4.37 3.48
N LEU A 62 14.57 4.70 3.23
CA LEU A 62 14.19 5.62 2.18
C LEU A 62 13.48 6.82 2.78
N LYS A 63 13.80 8.02 2.28
CA LYS A 63 13.07 9.24 2.58
C LYS A 63 12.06 9.48 1.47
N LEU A 64 10.89 10.02 1.83
CA LEU A 64 9.83 10.29 0.88
C LEU A 64 10.24 11.35 -0.17
N GLY A 65 10.99 12.37 0.26
CA GLY A 65 11.38 13.45 -0.63
C GLY A 65 10.17 14.25 -1.12
N ASP A 66 10.13 14.54 -2.41
CA ASP A 66 9.06 15.32 -3.02
C ASP A 66 7.83 14.51 -3.40
N ALA A 67 7.85 13.21 -3.16
CA ALA A 67 6.69 12.37 -3.47
C ALA A 67 5.57 12.58 -2.46
N ASP A 68 4.35 12.25 -2.88
CA ASP A 68 3.16 12.33 -2.00
C ASP A 68 3.11 11.16 -1.03
N PHE A 69 3.46 9.97 -1.50
CA PHE A 69 3.47 8.72 -0.72
C PHE A 69 4.53 7.78 -1.23
N PHE A 70 4.90 6.82 -0.40
CA PHE A 70 5.55 5.60 -0.87
C PHE A 70 4.50 4.66 -1.45
N ASP A 71 4.92 3.84 -2.42
CA ASP A 71 4.16 2.71 -2.91
C ASP A 71 5.08 1.49 -2.93
N LEU A 72 4.78 0.51 -2.10
CA LEU A 72 5.56 -0.72 -2.03
C LEU A 72 4.94 -1.77 -2.95
N GLY A 73 5.74 -2.32 -3.85
CA GLY A 73 5.28 -3.30 -4.82
C GLY A 73 4.52 -4.47 -4.17
N TRP A 74 3.40 -4.84 -4.75
CA TRP A 74 2.51 -5.92 -4.31
C TRP A 74 1.85 -5.72 -2.96
N SER A 75 2.02 -4.56 -2.31
CA SER A 75 1.46 -4.30 -0.98
C SER A 75 0.14 -3.54 -1.08
N PRO A 76 -0.99 -4.18 -0.72
CA PRO A 76 -2.27 -3.47 -0.69
C PRO A 76 -2.29 -2.35 0.35
N LEU A 77 -1.53 -2.48 1.44
CA LEU A 77 -1.52 -1.46 2.48
C LEU A 77 -1.19 -0.08 1.92
N PHE A 78 -0.21 0.00 1.03
CA PHE A 78 0.26 1.29 0.52
C PHE A 78 -0.79 1.96 -0.38
N ASN A 79 -1.70 1.21 -1.00
CA ASN A 79 -2.84 1.77 -1.71
C ASN A 79 -3.90 2.36 -0.78
N SER A 80 -3.91 1.95 0.48
CA SER A 80 -4.84 2.50 1.47
C SER A 80 -4.43 3.90 1.94
N LEU A 81 -3.15 4.25 1.87
CA LEU A 81 -2.65 5.50 2.42
C LEU A 81 -3.28 6.74 1.78
N PRO A 82 -3.33 6.89 0.44
CA PRO A 82 -4.02 8.03 -0.15
C PRO A 82 -5.52 8.05 0.16
N VAL A 83 -6.15 6.88 0.17
CA VAL A 83 -7.59 6.76 0.43
C VAL A 83 -7.93 7.25 1.83
N MET A 84 -7.13 6.86 2.82
CA MET A 84 -7.35 7.29 4.21
C MET A 84 -7.04 8.77 4.41
N ARG A 85 -5.91 9.26 3.86
CA ARG A 85 -5.51 10.65 4.07
C ARG A 85 -6.49 11.63 3.42
N ASP A 86 -6.90 11.35 2.19
CA ASP A 86 -7.66 12.31 1.38
C ASP A 86 -9.14 11.96 1.26
N GLY A 87 -9.63 10.98 2.03
CA GLY A 87 -11.07 10.67 2.10
C GLY A 87 -11.64 10.18 0.78
N LEU A 88 -10.94 9.33 0.04
CA LEU A 88 -11.33 8.93 -1.30
C LEU A 88 -12.48 7.93 -1.36
N LEU A 89 -13.00 7.48 -0.22
CA LEU A 89 -14.22 6.68 -0.18
C LEU A 89 -15.46 7.53 -0.49
N GLU A 90 -15.38 8.84 -0.28
CA GLU A 90 -16.43 9.78 -0.65
C GLU A 90 -16.30 10.16 -2.11
N MET A 91 -17.44 10.35 -2.78
CA MET A 91 -17.45 10.80 -4.17
C MET A 91 -16.77 12.15 -4.30
N GLY A 92 -15.97 12.29 -5.34
CA GLY A 92 -15.25 13.51 -5.62
C GLY A 92 -14.45 13.39 -6.92
N PRO A 93 -13.68 14.44 -7.28
CA PRO A 93 -12.86 14.39 -8.48
C PRO A 93 -11.70 13.41 -8.34
N PRO A 94 -11.18 12.91 -9.48
CA PRO A 94 -9.96 12.10 -9.45
C PRO A 94 -8.79 12.88 -8.84
N ARG A 95 -7.89 12.17 -8.17
CA ARG A 95 -6.67 12.74 -7.59
C ARG A 95 -5.46 12.12 -8.25
N ASP A 96 -4.49 12.97 -8.61
CA ASP A 96 -3.22 12.53 -9.15
C ASP A 96 -2.13 12.64 -8.09
N TYR A 97 -1.30 11.61 -7.99
CA TYR A 97 -0.23 11.52 -7.00
C TYR A 97 1.08 11.17 -7.66
N ILE A 98 2.15 11.66 -7.07
CA ILE A 98 3.52 11.23 -7.38
C ILE A 98 3.94 10.29 -6.26
N MET A 99 4.22 9.05 -6.60
CA MET A 99 4.66 8.04 -5.64
C MET A 99 6.15 7.79 -5.76
N ARG A 100 6.77 7.53 -4.62
CA ARG A 100 8.08 6.92 -4.58
C ARG A 100 7.84 5.42 -4.55
N TRP A 101 7.98 4.78 -5.72
CA TRP A 101 7.64 3.37 -5.90
C TRP A 101 8.84 2.49 -5.64
N VAL A 102 8.64 1.42 -4.87
CA VAL A 102 9.69 0.46 -4.52
C VAL A 102 9.33 -0.90 -5.10
N ASP A 103 10.15 -1.39 -6.01
CA ASP A 103 9.98 -2.73 -6.58
C ASP A 103 10.34 -3.80 -5.54
N VAL A 104 9.60 -4.90 -5.54
CA VAL A 104 9.83 -6.03 -4.66
C VAL A 104 9.99 -7.29 -5.50
N PRO A 105 11.04 -8.09 -5.29
CA PRO A 105 12.02 -8.06 -4.21
C PRO A 105 13.29 -7.23 -4.48
N SER A 106 13.44 -6.59 -5.64
CA SER A 106 14.68 -5.90 -6.00
C SER A 106 15.00 -4.71 -5.09
N LEU A 107 13.98 -4.06 -4.52
CA LEU A 107 14.05 -2.82 -3.76
C LEU A 107 14.54 -1.64 -4.59
N GLU A 108 14.45 -1.72 -5.92
CA GLU A 108 14.72 -0.59 -6.79
C GLU A 108 13.64 0.47 -6.62
N VAL A 109 14.06 1.73 -6.57
CA VAL A 109 13.18 2.86 -6.32
C VAL A 109 13.02 3.68 -7.59
N SER A 110 11.77 4.05 -7.91
CA SER A 110 11.48 4.91 -9.05
C SER A 110 10.28 5.80 -8.76
N ARG A 111 10.07 6.77 -9.62
CA ARG A 111 8.92 7.66 -9.56
C ARG A 111 7.76 7.02 -10.31
N SER A 112 6.57 7.01 -9.70
CA SER A 112 5.36 6.51 -10.32
C SER A 112 4.26 7.57 -10.24
N GLU A 113 3.68 7.92 -11.38
CA GLU A 113 2.51 8.79 -11.44
C GLU A 113 1.27 7.93 -11.38
N GLN A 114 0.39 8.20 -10.43
CA GLN A 114 -0.78 7.38 -10.18
C GLN A 114 -2.02 8.25 -10.03
N ARG A 115 -3.16 7.70 -10.47
CA ARG A 115 -4.46 8.36 -10.34
C ARG A 115 -5.40 7.50 -9.52
N TYR A 116 -6.11 8.15 -8.59
CA TYR A 116 -7.14 7.53 -7.78
C TYR A 116 -8.46 8.24 -8.06
N GLU A 117 -9.45 7.49 -8.54
CA GLU A 117 -10.77 8.04 -8.86
C GLU A 117 -11.83 7.40 -7.96
N PRO A 118 -12.47 8.17 -7.07
CA PRO A 118 -13.59 7.66 -6.26
C PRO A 118 -14.74 7.19 -7.15
N LEU A 119 -15.21 5.96 -6.91
CA LEU A 119 -16.33 5.38 -7.66
C LEU A 119 -17.59 5.24 -6.81
N GLY A 120 -17.50 5.47 -5.50
CA GLY A 120 -18.58 5.19 -4.57
C GLY A 120 -18.63 3.73 -4.15
N ASP A 121 -19.45 3.41 -3.16
CA ASP A 121 -19.66 2.05 -2.64
C ASP A 121 -18.35 1.37 -2.19
N GLY A 122 -17.41 2.15 -1.64
CA GLY A 122 -16.13 1.66 -1.16
C GLY A 122 -15.13 1.33 -2.26
N LYS A 123 -15.38 1.76 -3.50
CA LYS A 123 -14.48 1.48 -4.63
C LYS A 123 -13.73 2.72 -5.07
N VAL A 124 -12.47 2.52 -5.44
CA VAL A 124 -11.62 3.55 -6.03
C VAL A 124 -10.92 2.95 -7.24
N ARG A 125 -10.98 3.65 -8.36
CA ARG A 125 -10.23 3.24 -9.56
C ARG A 125 -8.80 3.74 -9.47
N PHE A 126 -7.88 2.81 -9.47
CA PHE A 126 -6.45 3.06 -9.46
C PHE A 126 -5.90 2.93 -10.87
N THR A 127 -5.14 3.92 -11.30
CA THR A 127 -4.48 3.90 -12.61
C THR A 127 -3.01 4.24 -12.46
N ALA A 128 -2.14 3.44 -13.04
CA ALA A 128 -0.70 3.70 -13.12
C ALA A 128 -0.24 3.26 -14.52
N GLY A 129 0.06 4.24 -15.39
CA GLY A 129 0.34 3.95 -16.79
C GLY A 129 -0.84 3.26 -17.47
N GLU A 130 -0.61 2.08 -18.02
CA GLU A 130 -1.67 1.27 -18.65
C GLU A 130 -2.39 0.35 -17.67
N PHE A 131 -1.89 0.23 -16.46
CA PHE A 131 -2.50 -0.60 -15.43
C PHE A 131 -3.70 0.12 -14.81
N VAL A 132 -4.84 -0.57 -14.78
CA VAL A 132 -6.09 -0.05 -14.18
C VAL A 132 -6.71 -1.13 -13.33
N ALA A 133 -7.13 -0.78 -12.12
CA ALA A 133 -7.85 -1.69 -11.23
C ALA A 133 -8.89 -0.94 -10.42
N ASP A 134 -10.06 -1.53 -10.26
CA ASP A 134 -11.08 -1.02 -9.34
C ASP A 134 -10.89 -1.73 -8.01
N ILE A 135 -10.33 -1.01 -7.04
CA ILE A 135 -9.97 -1.55 -5.73
C ILE A 135 -11.14 -1.36 -4.77
N GLN A 136 -11.50 -2.43 -4.05
CA GLN A 136 -12.52 -2.39 -3.02
C GLN A 136 -11.88 -2.15 -1.65
N PHE A 137 -12.41 -1.18 -0.90
CA PHE A 137 -11.93 -0.81 0.43
C PHE A 137 -13.01 -1.05 1.48
N ASP A 138 -12.60 -1.27 2.73
CA ASP A 138 -13.52 -1.27 3.85
C ASP A 138 -13.83 0.18 4.29
N ASP A 139 -14.71 0.33 5.27
CA ASP A 139 -15.15 1.66 5.74
C ASP A 139 -14.03 2.47 6.37
N ALA A 140 -12.96 1.83 6.81
CA ALA A 140 -11.79 2.51 7.38
C ALA A 140 -10.77 2.91 6.31
N GLY A 141 -10.95 2.48 5.06
CA GLY A 141 -10.04 2.81 3.96
C GLY A 141 -8.96 1.78 3.70
N PHE A 142 -9.05 0.59 4.30
CA PHE A 142 -8.12 -0.50 4.03
C PHE A 142 -8.62 -1.39 2.89
N VAL A 143 -7.70 -1.85 2.06
CA VAL A 143 -8.02 -2.70 0.91
C VAL A 143 -8.69 -4.00 1.36
N LEU A 144 -9.85 -4.29 0.77
CA LEU A 144 -10.52 -5.59 0.87
C LEU A 144 -10.15 -6.48 -0.30
N ARG A 145 -10.21 -5.94 -1.51
CA ARG A 145 -9.91 -6.68 -2.72
C ARG A 145 -9.22 -5.79 -3.73
N TYR A 146 -8.06 -6.23 -4.15
CA TYR A 146 -7.29 -5.62 -5.22
C TYR A 146 -7.20 -6.64 -6.34
N PRO A 147 -8.07 -6.53 -7.38
CA PRO A 147 -8.18 -7.58 -8.40
C PRO A 147 -6.85 -7.91 -9.07
N GLY A 148 -6.51 -9.19 -9.11
CA GLY A 148 -5.25 -9.67 -9.67
C GLY A 148 -4.03 -9.53 -8.78
N ILE A 149 -4.15 -8.84 -7.66
CA ILE A 149 -3.04 -8.58 -6.74
C ILE A 149 -3.22 -9.30 -5.42
N ALA A 150 -4.29 -8.98 -4.67
CA ALA A 150 -4.49 -9.56 -3.35
C ALA A 150 -5.92 -9.42 -2.85
N THR A 151 -6.29 -10.29 -1.92
CA THR A 151 -7.57 -10.26 -1.23
C THR A 151 -7.32 -10.34 0.27
N ARG A 152 -8.05 -9.53 1.04
CA ARG A 152 -7.87 -9.52 2.48
C ARG A 152 -8.31 -10.84 3.11
N ALA A 153 -7.45 -11.40 3.96
CA ALA A 153 -7.79 -12.57 4.75
C ALA A 153 -8.79 -12.16 5.83
N ARG A 154 -9.80 -12.97 6.05
CA ARG A 154 -10.76 -12.73 7.13
C ARG A 154 -10.20 -13.25 8.45
N PRO A 155 -10.47 -12.54 9.56
CA PRO A 155 -10.11 -13.04 10.87
C PRO A 155 -10.92 -14.29 11.23
#